data_17fc55967c971b95a1c9cab461e97c9a
#
_entry.id   17fc55967c971b95a1c9cab461e97c9a
#
_cell.length_a   1.000
_cell.length_b   1.000
_cell.length_c   1.000
_cell.angle_alpha   90.00
_cell.angle_beta   90.00
_cell.angle_gamma   90.00
#
_symmetry.space_group_name_H-M   'P 1'
#
loop_
_entity.id
_entity.type
_entity.pdbx_description
1 polymer ?
#
loop_
_entity_poly.entity_id
_entity_poly.type
_entity_poly.pdbx_seq_one_letter_code
_entity_poly.pdbx_strand_id
1 'polypeptide(L)'
;MSLVKRILKLSYGIISVMIILFCLFPEAVARIYTDIPGLISDSIPAMVVMLSSYFLAVGAQVFFLAVSGTGSTRTAFRLELIALAVYMAYCTVIIGILKTDVAFCWTAEHVYSGVLLACSWWYMRSGRWKNRSI
;
A
#
# COMPACT_ATOMS: atom_id res chain seq x y z
N MET A 1 9.06 11.34 -16.23
CA MET A 1 8.26 10.10 -16.38
C MET A 1 9.10 8.85 -16.61
N SER A 2 10.18 8.89 -17.39
CA SER A 2 11.06 7.71 -17.63
C SER A 2 11.72 7.19 -16.34
N LEU A 3 12.19 8.09 -15.48
CA LEU A 3 12.80 7.75 -14.19
C LEU A 3 11.80 7.06 -13.26
N VAL A 4 10.57 7.59 -13.14
CA VAL A 4 9.51 7.00 -12.32
C VAL A 4 9.18 5.58 -12.78
N LYS A 5 9.09 5.36 -14.10
CA LYS A 5 8.86 4.01 -14.66
C LYS A 5 10.00 3.04 -14.36
N ARG A 6 11.25 3.53 -14.34
CA ARG A 6 12.43 2.72 -14.03
C ARG A 6 12.45 2.31 -12.55
N ILE A 7 12.19 3.27 -11.65
CA ILE A 7 12.07 3.01 -10.21
C ILE A 7 10.91 2.04 -9.95
N LEU A 8 9.77 2.24 -10.60
CA LEU A 8 8.60 1.38 -10.47
C LEU A 8 8.92 -0.08 -10.84
N LYS A 9 9.60 -0.30 -11.97
CA LYS A 9 10.03 -1.64 -12.40
C LYS A 9 10.96 -2.31 -11.40
N LEU A 10 11.94 -1.58 -10.88
CA LEU A 10 12.86 -2.10 -9.87
C LEU A 10 12.14 -2.44 -8.57
N SER A 11 11.27 -1.55 -8.09
CA SER A 11 10.49 -1.76 -6.86
C SER A 11 9.56 -2.97 -6.99
N TYR A 12 8.87 -3.11 -8.13
CA TYR A 12 8.04 -4.30 -8.37
C TYR A 12 8.85 -5.58 -8.50
N GLY A 13 10.06 -5.53 -9.07
CA GLY A 13 10.96 -6.67 -9.11
C GLY A 13 11.33 -7.14 -7.71
N ILE A 14 11.75 -6.23 -6.85
CA ILE A 14 12.15 -6.53 -5.46
C ILE A 14 10.96 -7.07 -4.67
N ILE A 15 9.82 -6.38 -4.69
CA ILE A 15 8.65 -6.79 -3.91
C ILE A 15 8.10 -8.14 -4.39
N SER A 16 8.15 -8.42 -5.71
CA SER A 16 7.71 -9.71 -6.25
C SER A 16 8.56 -10.86 -5.72
N VAL A 17 9.88 -10.70 -5.67
CA VAL A 17 10.77 -11.70 -5.08
C VAL A 17 10.43 -11.92 -3.60
N MET A 18 10.24 -10.84 -2.84
CA MET A 18 9.87 -10.92 -1.43
C MET A 18 8.53 -11.64 -1.23
N ILE A 19 7.51 -11.27 -1.99
CA ILE A 19 6.18 -11.92 -1.92
C ILE A 19 6.28 -13.40 -2.26
N ILE A 20 7.03 -13.79 -3.28
CA ILE A 20 7.22 -15.20 -3.66
C ILE A 20 7.87 -15.95 -2.51
N LEU A 21 8.93 -15.42 -1.89
CA LEU A 21 9.60 -16.06 -0.75
C LEU A 21 8.64 -16.23 0.43
N PHE A 22 7.84 -15.23 0.75
CA PHE A 22 6.84 -15.33 1.83
C PHE A 22 5.73 -16.33 1.51
N CYS A 23 5.27 -16.40 0.26
CA CYS A 23 4.24 -17.36 -0.16
C CYS A 23 4.75 -18.80 -0.22
N LEU A 24 6.04 -19.02 -0.49
CA LEU A 24 6.64 -20.36 -0.48
C LEU A 24 6.81 -20.91 0.94
N PHE A 25 7.07 -20.05 1.91
CA PHE A 25 7.35 -20.45 3.29
C PHE A 25 6.51 -19.68 4.33
N PRO A 26 5.16 -19.67 4.21
CA PRO A 26 4.31 -18.87 5.09
C PRO A 26 4.40 -19.33 6.56
N GLU A 27 4.50 -20.64 6.78
CA GLU A 27 4.64 -21.19 8.13
C GLU A 27 5.97 -20.83 8.77
N ALA A 28 7.07 -20.85 8.01
CA ALA A 28 8.39 -20.46 8.50
C ALA A 28 8.41 -18.99 8.93
N VAL A 29 7.76 -18.12 8.17
CA VAL A 29 7.63 -16.71 8.51
C VAL A 29 6.76 -16.53 9.77
N ALA A 30 5.63 -17.23 9.85
CA ALA A 30 4.74 -17.15 11.02
C ALA A 30 5.43 -17.65 12.29
N ARG A 31 6.28 -18.68 12.21
CA ARG A 31 7.05 -19.22 13.34
C ARG A 31 8.10 -18.26 13.90
N ILE A 32 8.50 -17.23 13.16
CA ILE A 32 9.37 -16.17 13.69
C ILE A 32 8.65 -15.36 14.77
N TYR A 33 7.32 -15.27 14.68
CA TYR A 33 6.50 -14.48 15.60
C TYR A 33 5.84 -15.28 16.70
N THR A 34 5.55 -16.57 16.46
CA THR A 34 4.84 -17.42 17.43
C THR A 34 5.11 -18.91 17.20
N ASP A 35 5.16 -19.67 18.30
CA ASP A 35 5.29 -21.13 18.28
C ASP A 35 3.93 -21.86 18.44
N ILE A 36 2.84 -21.14 18.53
CA ILE A 36 1.51 -21.70 18.76
C ILE A 36 0.89 -22.13 17.42
N PRO A 37 0.71 -23.45 17.16
CA PRO A 37 0.27 -23.95 15.85
C PRO A 37 -1.10 -23.40 15.40
N GLY A 38 -2.05 -23.24 16.31
CA GLY A 38 -3.36 -22.68 16.01
C GLY A 38 -3.28 -21.22 15.54
N LEU A 39 -2.44 -20.42 16.19
CA LEU A 39 -2.25 -19.02 15.83
C LEU A 39 -1.53 -18.86 14.50
N ILE A 40 -0.61 -19.78 14.16
CA ILE A 40 0.07 -19.81 12.86
C ILE A 40 -0.97 -20.03 11.74
N SER A 41 -1.81 -21.04 11.89
CA SER A 41 -2.87 -21.39 10.94
C SER A 41 -3.83 -20.21 10.69
N ASP A 42 -4.27 -19.55 11.75
CA ASP A 42 -5.22 -18.44 11.67
C ASP A 42 -4.60 -17.14 11.11
N SER A 43 -3.26 -17.02 11.20
CA SER A 43 -2.54 -15.84 10.70
C SER A 43 -2.25 -15.90 9.20
N ILE A 44 -2.20 -17.09 8.59
CA ILE A 44 -1.85 -17.23 7.17
C ILE A 44 -2.80 -16.46 6.24
N PRO A 45 -4.13 -16.52 6.38
CA PRO A 45 -5.03 -15.74 5.54
C PRO A 45 -4.78 -14.22 5.65
N ALA A 46 -4.56 -13.72 6.85
CA ALA A 46 -4.26 -12.32 7.09
C ALA A 46 -2.92 -11.91 6.43
N MET A 47 -1.90 -12.77 6.51
CA MET A 47 -0.62 -12.56 5.85
C MET A 47 -0.75 -12.49 4.33
N VAL A 48 -1.54 -13.34 3.71
CA VAL A 48 -1.77 -13.35 2.26
C VAL A 48 -2.43 -12.04 1.81
N VAL A 49 -3.46 -11.59 2.53
CA VAL A 49 -4.13 -10.32 2.26
C VAL A 49 -3.16 -9.16 2.42
N MET A 50 -2.35 -9.14 3.47
CA MET A 50 -1.33 -8.13 3.72
C MET A 50 -0.29 -8.09 2.58
N LEU A 51 0.23 -9.25 2.16
CA LEU A 51 1.22 -9.33 1.08
C LEU A 51 0.66 -8.82 -0.25
N SER A 52 -0.61 -9.10 -0.55
CA SER A 52 -1.27 -8.58 -1.75
C SER A 52 -1.41 -7.05 -1.72
N SER A 53 -1.61 -6.45 -0.53
CA SER A 53 -1.67 -4.99 -0.39
C SER A 53 -0.33 -4.31 -0.68
N TYR A 54 0.79 -4.94 -0.36
CA TYR A 54 2.11 -4.39 -0.65
C TYR A 54 2.37 -4.22 -2.15
N PHE A 55 1.80 -5.08 -2.98
CA PHE A 55 1.91 -4.94 -4.42
C PHE A 55 1.30 -3.62 -4.91
N LEU A 56 0.16 -3.25 -4.34
CA LEU A 56 -0.50 -1.97 -4.63
C LEU A 56 0.22 -0.79 -3.95
N ALA A 57 0.68 -1.00 -2.71
CA ALA A 57 1.36 0.01 -1.91
C ALA A 57 2.68 0.48 -2.56
N VAL A 58 3.45 -0.41 -3.17
CA VAL A 58 4.69 -0.04 -3.89
C VAL A 58 4.39 0.95 -5.01
N GLY A 59 3.37 0.71 -5.81
CA GLY A 59 2.94 1.64 -6.85
C GLY A 59 2.52 2.99 -6.27
N ALA A 60 1.71 2.97 -5.22
CA ALA A 60 1.24 4.16 -4.54
C ALA A 60 2.40 5.01 -4.00
N GLN A 61 3.36 4.39 -3.32
CA GLN A 61 4.52 5.06 -2.74
C GLN A 61 5.43 5.68 -3.79
N VAL A 62 5.72 4.96 -4.88
CA VAL A 62 6.57 5.49 -5.97
C VAL A 62 5.95 6.74 -6.59
N PHE A 63 4.64 6.71 -6.88
CA PHE A 63 3.95 7.89 -7.43
C PHE A 63 3.83 9.02 -6.41
N PHE A 64 3.55 8.70 -5.16
CA PHE A 64 3.49 9.69 -4.08
C PHE A 64 4.82 10.40 -3.86
N LEU A 65 5.92 9.65 -3.80
CA LEU A 65 7.28 10.21 -3.71
C LEU A 65 7.65 11.02 -4.94
N ALA A 66 7.19 10.61 -6.13
CA ALA A 66 7.37 11.41 -7.35
C ALA A 66 6.65 12.75 -7.26
N VAL A 67 5.41 12.80 -6.73
CA VAL A 67 4.68 14.05 -6.48
C VAL A 67 5.43 14.94 -5.49
N SER A 68 5.90 14.37 -4.39
CA SER A 68 6.69 15.07 -3.37
C SER A 68 7.99 15.64 -3.97
N GLY A 69 8.69 14.83 -4.78
CA GLY A 69 9.95 15.19 -5.44
C GLY A 69 9.81 16.29 -6.50
N THR A 70 8.61 16.61 -6.97
CA THR A 70 8.36 17.76 -7.85
C THR A 70 8.33 19.12 -7.12
N GLY A 71 8.67 19.15 -5.83
CA GLY A 71 8.56 20.35 -4.98
C GLY A 71 7.12 20.65 -4.51
N SER A 72 6.16 19.83 -4.89
CA SER A 72 4.74 20.00 -4.52
C SER A 72 4.38 19.34 -3.20
N THR A 73 5.18 19.56 -2.15
CA THR A 73 4.99 18.95 -0.82
C THR A 73 3.61 19.21 -0.22
N ARG A 74 3.07 20.42 -0.40
CA ARG A 74 1.70 20.74 0.04
C ARG A 74 0.64 19.89 -0.68
N THR A 75 0.86 19.60 -1.96
CA THR A 75 -0.06 18.75 -2.72
C THR A 75 0.09 17.30 -2.28
N ALA A 76 1.31 16.79 -2.12
CA ALA A 76 1.55 15.46 -1.58
C ALA A 76 0.86 15.28 -0.21
N PHE A 77 1.03 16.23 0.70
CA PHE A 77 0.38 16.22 2.01
C PHE A 77 -1.16 16.17 1.91
N ARG A 78 -1.76 16.95 0.99
CA ARG A 78 -3.22 16.90 0.77
C ARG A 78 -3.69 15.54 0.24
N LEU A 79 -2.95 14.95 -0.69
CA LEU A 79 -3.27 13.62 -1.22
C LEU A 79 -3.22 12.56 -0.12
N GLU A 80 -2.22 12.64 0.76
CA GLU A 80 -2.09 11.75 1.91
C GLU A 80 -3.23 11.93 2.91
N LEU A 81 -3.61 13.17 3.22
CA LEU A 81 -4.75 13.43 4.11
C LEU A 81 -6.06 12.86 3.55
N ILE A 82 -6.28 12.96 2.24
CA ILE A 82 -7.46 12.37 1.59
C ILE A 82 -7.43 10.84 1.73
N ALA A 83 -6.30 10.22 1.42
CA ALA A 83 -6.14 8.78 1.53
C ALA A 83 -6.34 8.31 2.98
N LEU A 84 -5.78 9.03 3.95
CA LEU A 84 -5.93 8.74 5.37
C LEU A 84 -7.37 8.90 5.85
N ALA A 85 -8.09 9.94 5.41
CA ALA A 85 -9.50 10.14 5.76
C ALA A 85 -10.38 8.99 5.24
N VAL A 86 -10.15 8.54 4.00
CA VAL A 86 -10.86 7.39 3.42
C VAL A 86 -10.51 6.10 4.19
N TYR A 87 -9.24 5.91 4.51
CA TYR A 87 -8.78 4.78 5.32
C TYR A 87 -9.45 4.73 6.68
N MET A 88 -9.49 5.85 7.41
CA MET A 88 -10.13 5.94 8.72
C MET A 88 -11.64 5.68 8.65
N ALA A 89 -12.32 6.22 7.63
CA ALA A 89 -13.74 5.96 7.42
C ALA A 89 -13.99 4.47 7.14
N TYR A 90 -13.18 3.86 6.29
CA TYR A 90 -13.26 2.42 5.98
C TYR A 90 -13.02 1.56 7.22
N CYS A 91 -11.97 1.83 8.00
CA CYS A 91 -11.67 1.12 9.23
C CYS A 91 -12.83 1.23 10.25
N THR A 92 -13.41 2.42 10.38
CA THR A 92 -14.54 2.64 11.29
C THR A 92 -15.75 1.78 10.89
N VAL A 93 -16.03 1.67 9.60
CA VAL A 93 -17.13 0.83 9.09
C VAL A 93 -16.83 -0.65 9.31
N ILE A 94 -15.65 -1.12 8.91
CA ILE A 94 -15.28 -2.54 8.98
C ILE A 94 -15.19 -3.03 10.42
N ILE A 95 -14.49 -2.30 11.27
CA ILE A 95 -14.23 -2.71 12.67
C ILE A 95 -15.39 -2.34 13.57
N GLY A 96 -15.93 -1.12 13.44
CA GLY A 96 -16.95 -0.60 14.34
C GLY A 96 -18.35 -1.13 14.04
N ILE A 97 -18.71 -1.29 12.78
CA ILE A 97 -20.08 -1.67 12.37
C ILE A 97 -20.15 -3.14 12.00
N LEU A 98 -19.28 -3.61 11.11
CA LEU A 98 -19.35 -4.97 10.58
C LEU A 98 -18.69 -6.01 11.48
N LYS A 99 -17.75 -5.62 12.36
CA LYS A 99 -17.00 -6.50 13.27
C LYS A 99 -16.45 -7.75 12.57
N THR A 100 -15.82 -7.55 11.44
CA THR A 100 -15.30 -8.62 10.57
C THR A 100 -13.97 -9.17 11.08
N ASP A 101 -13.54 -10.30 10.48
CA ASP A 101 -12.27 -10.96 10.79
C ASP A 101 -11.05 -10.08 10.51
N VAL A 102 -9.93 -10.38 11.18
CA VAL A 102 -8.65 -9.68 11.05
C VAL A 102 -8.16 -9.67 9.60
N ALA A 103 -8.30 -10.78 8.87
CA ALA A 103 -7.94 -10.85 7.46
C ALA A 103 -8.70 -9.81 6.62
N PHE A 104 -9.97 -9.59 6.94
CA PHE A 104 -10.78 -8.59 6.25
C PHE A 104 -10.40 -7.15 6.62
N CYS A 105 -9.94 -6.93 7.85
CA CYS A 105 -9.42 -5.62 8.28
C CYS A 105 -8.20 -5.18 7.47
N TRP A 106 -7.35 -6.10 7.03
CA TRP A 106 -6.19 -5.82 6.18
C TRP A 106 -6.57 -5.33 4.78
N THR A 107 -7.81 -5.50 4.35
CA THR A 107 -8.29 -4.90 3.09
C THR A 107 -8.32 -3.37 3.13
N ALA A 108 -8.29 -2.76 4.31
CA ALA A 108 -8.16 -1.31 4.48
C ALA A 108 -6.87 -0.77 3.85
N GLU A 109 -5.78 -1.55 3.89
CA GLU A 109 -4.52 -1.20 3.23
C GLU A 109 -4.65 -1.12 1.70
N HIS A 110 -5.48 -1.97 1.11
CA HIS A 110 -5.79 -1.90 -0.32
C HIS A 110 -6.55 -0.62 -0.67
N VAL A 111 -7.50 -0.23 0.17
CA VAL A 111 -8.26 1.01 -0.01
C VAL A 111 -7.35 2.23 0.11
N TYR A 112 -6.53 2.30 1.14
CA TYR A 112 -5.56 3.38 1.34
C TYR A 112 -4.59 3.49 0.16
N SER A 113 -3.93 2.39 -0.19
CA SER A 113 -2.97 2.35 -1.30
C SER A 113 -3.62 2.66 -2.65
N GLY A 114 -4.85 2.16 -2.87
CA GLY A 114 -5.61 2.42 -4.09
C GLY A 114 -5.96 3.90 -4.25
N VAL A 115 -6.44 4.54 -3.19
CA VAL A 115 -6.76 5.98 -3.20
C VAL A 115 -5.51 6.82 -3.40
N LEU A 116 -4.44 6.51 -2.67
CA LEU A 116 -3.17 7.22 -2.78
C LEU A 116 -2.57 7.08 -4.18
N LEU A 117 -2.60 5.87 -4.75
CA LEU A 117 -2.13 5.60 -6.11
C LEU A 117 -2.94 6.37 -7.15
N ALA A 118 -4.27 6.29 -7.08
CA ALA A 118 -5.16 6.95 -8.02
C ALA A 118 -4.98 8.47 -8.01
N CYS A 119 -4.95 9.07 -6.81
CA CYS A 119 -4.77 10.50 -6.64
C CYS A 119 -3.39 10.98 -7.12
N SER A 120 -2.33 10.25 -6.75
CA SER A 120 -0.95 10.59 -7.13
C SER A 120 -0.73 10.43 -8.63
N TRP A 121 -1.22 9.34 -9.22
CA TRP A 121 -1.15 9.09 -10.65
C TRP A 121 -1.92 10.15 -11.45
N TRP A 122 -3.14 10.49 -11.02
CA TRP A 122 -3.95 11.52 -11.65
C TRP A 122 -3.27 12.89 -11.61
N TYR A 123 -2.68 13.25 -10.47
CA TYR A 123 -1.91 14.48 -10.33
C TYR A 123 -0.72 14.52 -11.28
N MET A 124 0.07 13.44 -11.34
CA MET A 124 1.22 13.34 -12.24
C MET A 124 0.81 13.40 -13.71
N ARG A 125 -0.30 12.77 -14.08
CA ARG A 125 -0.83 12.78 -15.45
C ARG A 125 -1.38 14.14 -15.85
N SER A 126 -1.97 14.90 -14.92
CA SER A 126 -2.55 16.23 -15.19
C SER A 126 -1.51 17.28 -15.62
N GLY A 127 -0.22 16.98 -15.45
CA GLY A 127 0.88 17.88 -15.84
C GLY A 127 0.99 19.17 -15.01
N ARG A 128 0.15 19.35 -13.99
CA ARG A 128 0.12 20.54 -13.12
C ARG A 128 1.45 20.82 -12.42
N TRP A 129 2.27 19.79 -12.24
CA TRP A 129 3.60 19.91 -11.67
C TRP A 129 4.61 20.65 -12.57
N LYS A 130 4.35 20.69 -13.90
CA LYS A 130 5.25 21.34 -14.88
C LYS A 130 5.15 22.87 -14.85
N ASN A 131 4.02 23.42 -14.44
CA ASN A 131 3.74 24.84 -14.46
C ASN A 131 4.12 25.57 -13.15
N ARG A 132 4.73 24.88 -12.20
CA ARG A 132 5.30 25.51 -11.00
C ARG A 132 6.78 25.76 -11.25
N SER A 133 7.11 26.97 -11.66
CA SER A 133 8.47 27.50 -11.50
C SER A 133 8.81 27.57 -10.02
N ILE A 134 9.94 27.04 -9.65
CA ILE A 134 10.54 27.12 -8.32
C ILE A 134 10.83 28.58 -8.03
#